data_dcf2aad7881fa186d4cf5aa5724659ca
#
_entry.id   dcf2aad7881fa186d4cf5aa5724659ca
#
_cell.length_a   1.000
_cell.length_b   1.000
_cell.length_c   1.000
_cell.angle_alpha   90.00
_cell.angle_beta   90.00
_cell.angle_gamma   90.00
#
_symmetry.space_group_name_H-M   'P 1'
#
loop_
_entity.id
_entity.type
_entity.pdbx_description
1 polymer ?
#
loop_
_entity_poly.entity_id
_entity_poly.type
_entity_poly.pdbx_seq_one_letter_code
_entity_poly.pdbx_strand_id
1 'polypeptide(L)'
;MLFLLTKHGKVFIDSKDIFSMKERNLTVFRRRNIGFIFQSFNLIPELTVEQNIIFPVLLDYQKPNKKYLEELLTVLGLKERRNHLPSQLSGGQQQRVAIGRALITRPALILADEPTGNLDTQNTSEVIALLKEASRLYEQTIVMITHSQSIAQTADRILQVSDGVVTDFGRCRE
;
A
#
# COMPACT_ATOMS: atom_id res chain seq x y z
N MET A 1 -3.23 13.37 -3.71
CA MET A 1 -1.77 13.69 -3.87
C MET A 1 -1.31 14.28 -2.55
N LEU A 2 -0.72 13.45 -1.69
CA LEU A 2 -0.30 13.88 -0.35
C LEU A 2 0.98 14.72 -0.48
N PHE A 3 0.84 16.04 -0.58
CA PHE A 3 1.94 16.97 -0.39
C PHE A 3 2.17 17.16 1.10
N LEU A 4 3.12 16.42 1.67
CA LEU A 4 3.70 16.79 2.95
C LEU A 4 4.55 18.07 2.75
N LEU A 5 3.88 19.22 2.67
CA LEU A 5 4.53 20.53 2.75
C LEU A 5 4.73 20.89 4.23
N THR A 6 5.63 20.18 4.89
CA THR A 6 6.16 20.69 6.15
C THR A 6 7.23 21.73 5.81
N LYS A 7 7.03 22.98 6.22
CA LYS A 7 8.06 24.03 6.07
C LYS A 7 9.30 23.74 6.91
N HIS A 8 9.17 22.90 7.95
CA HIS A 8 10.25 22.50 8.85
C HIS A 8 10.00 21.05 9.30
N GLY A 9 11.04 20.23 9.28
CA GLY A 9 10.98 18.85 9.73
C GLY A 9 11.94 17.95 8.95
N LYS A 10 12.11 16.73 9.44
CA LYS A 10 12.87 15.68 8.78
C LYS A 10 12.02 14.42 8.75
N VAL A 11 12.04 13.71 7.65
CA VAL A 11 11.39 12.39 7.54
C VAL A 11 12.43 11.37 7.14
N PHE A 12 12.58 10.36 7.98
CA PHE A 12 13.51 9.26 7.76
C PHE A 12 12.73 8.01 7.36
N ILE A 13 13.11 7.40 6.23
CA ILE A 13 12.65 6.09 5.81
C ILE A 13 13.90 5.26 5.58
N ASP A 14 14.03 4.11 6.25
CA ASP A 14 15.25 3.30 6.24
C ASP A 14 16.51 4.11 6.55
N SER A 15 16.46 4.92 7.60
CA SER A 15 17.55 5.80 8.05
C SER A 15 17.98 6.86 7.01
N LYS A 16 17.23 7.06 5.94
CA LYS A 16 17.50 8.08 4.92
C LYS A 16 16.57 9.28 5.09
N ASP A 17 17.15 10.47 5.27
CA ASP A 17 16.37 11.71 5.31
C ASP A 17 15.90 12.06 3.88
N ILE A 18 14.58 11.89 3.64
CA ILE A 18 14.00 12.10 2.32
C ILE A 18 13.89 13.58 1.96
N PHE A 19 13.90 14.51 2.94
CA PHE A 19 13.86 15.95 2.68
C PHE A 19 15.22 16.51 2.26
N SER A 20 16.32 15.81 2.56
CA SER A 20 17.67 16.19 2.10
C SER A 20 17.94 15.76 0.64
N MET A 21 17.05 14.95 0.04
CA MET A 21 17.26 14.42 -1.30
C MET A 21 16.93 15.45 -2.38
N LYS A 22 17.75 15.48 -3.44
CA LYS A 22 17.40 16.18 -4.67
C LYS A 22 16.18 15.53 -5.31
N GLU A 23 15.32 16.32 -5.96
CA GLU A 23 14.03 15.88 -6.51
C GLU A 23 14.13 14.61 -7.38
N ARG A 24 15.14 14.54 -8.26
CA ARG A 24 15.40 13.35 -9.09
C ARG A 24 15.62 12.09 -8.23
N ASN A 25 16.43 12.22 -7.18
CA ASN A 25 16.73 11.09 -6.29
C ASN A 25 15.51 10.72 -5.44
N LEU A 26 14.75 11.71 -4.99
CA LEU A 26 13.51 11.53 -4.24
C LEU A 26 12.45 10.79 -5.06
N THR A 27 12.32 11.08 -6.35
CA THR A 27 11.41 10.38 -7.25
C THR A 27 11.78 8.89 -7.37
N VAL A 28 13.07 8.59 -7.56
CA VAL A 28 13.55 7.20 -7.61
C VAL A 28 13.38 6.51 -6.25
N PHE A 29 13.68 7.22 -5.17
CA PHE A 29 13.53 6.70 -3.81
C PHE A 29 12.07 6.33 -3.52
N ARG A 30 11.12 7.23 -3.81
CA ARG A 30 9.68 6.99 -3.62
C ARG A 30 9.21 5.76 -4.38
N ARG A 31 9.57 5.63 -5.65
CA ARG A 31 9.18 4.49 -6.49
C ARG A 31 9.65 3.15 -5.94
N ARG A 32 10.84 3.11 -5.32
CA ARG A 32 11.46 1.89 -4.82
C ARG A 32 11.09 1.53 -3.39
N ASN A 33 10.86 2.55 -2.55
CA ASN A 33 10.76 2.37 -1.10
C ASN A 33 9.38 2.70 -0.53
N ILE A 34 8.44 3.23 -1.33
CA ILE A 34 7.10 3.57 -0.87
C ILE A 34 6.07 2.92 -1.79
N GLY A 35 5.23 2.06 -1.21
CA GLY A 35 4.02 1.54 -1.86
C GLY A 35 2.81 2.44 -1.56
N PHE A 36 1.90 2.59 -2.52
CA PHE A 36 0.67 3.34 -2.34
C PHE A 36 -0.55 2.47 -2.59
N ILE A 37 -1.51 2.54 -1.69
CA ILE A 37 -2.83 1.91 -1.81
C ILE A 37 -3.87 3.02 -1.66
N PHE A 38 -4.76 3.16 -2.64
CA PHE A 38 -5.78 4.21 -2.67
C PHE A 38 -7.19 3.62 -2.56
N GLN A 39 -8.13 4.42 -2.08
CA GLN A 39 -9.54 4.07 -2.02
C GLN A 39 -10.12 3.71 -3.41
N SER A 40 -9.73 4.42 -4.45
CA SER A 40 -10.23 4.21 -5.83
C SER A 40 -9.43 3.17 -6.63
N PHE A 41 -8.65 2.31 -5.97
CA PHE A 41 -7.78 1.27 -6.56
C PHE A 41 -6.72 1.80 -7.55
N ASN A 42 -7.07 2.75 -8.40
CA ASN A 42 -6.23 3.39 -9.42
C ASN A 42 -5.48 2.36 -10.29
N LEU A 43 -6.19 1.31 -10.71
CA LEU A 43 -5.67 0.33 -11.65
C LEU A 43 -5.68 0.92 -13.07
N ILE A 44 -4.74 0.46 -13.88
CA ILE A 44 -4.69 0.80 -15.31
C ILE A 44 -5.66 -0.14 -16.02
N PRO A 45 -6.75 0.38 -16.64
CA PRO A 45 -7.84 -0.45 -17.14
C PRO A 45 -7.45 -1.42 -18.26
N GLU A 46 -6.46 -1.04 -19.07
CA GLU A 46 -5.96 -1.82 -20.22
C GLU A 46 -4.96 -2.90 -19.83
N LEU A 47 -4.50 -2.90 -18.58
CA LEU A 47 -3.54 -3.86 -18.08
C LEU A 47 -4.23 -4.98 -17.30
N THR A 48 -3.75 -6.21 -17.49
CA THR A 48 -4.20 -7.35 -16.70
C THR A 48 -3.83 -7.22 -15.23
N VAL A 49 -4.34 -8.11 -14.38
CA VAL A 49 -3.96 -8.22 -12.95
C VAL A 49 -2.44 -8.29 -12.81
N GLU A 50 -1.81 -9.25 -13.52
CA GLU A 50 -0.35 -9.39 -13.46
C GLU A 50 0.38 -8.14 -13.91
N GLN A 51 -0.02 -7.56 -15.02
CA GLN A 51 0.59 -6.36 -15.57
C GLN A 51 0.45 -5.15 -14.65
N ASN A 52 -0.72 -4.96 -14.01
CA ASN A 52 -0.91 -3.93 -12.99
C ASN A 52 0.03 -4.13 -11.80
N ILE A 53 0.19 -5.37 -11.31
CA ILE A 53 1.06 -5.68 -10.18
C ILE A 53 2.52 -5.38 -10.50
N ILE A 54 3.03 -5.83 -11.66
CA ILE A 54 4.45 -5.67 -12.01
C ILE A 54 4.81 -4.27 -12.53
N PHE A 55 3.80 -3.44 -12.82
CA PHE A 55 3.99 -2.13 -13.46
C PHE A 55 5.05 -1.23 -12.78
N PRO A 56 5.09 -1.10 -11.43
CA PRO A 56 6.12 -0.28 -10.76
C PRO A 56 7.55 -0.79 -11.01
N VAL A 57 7.74 -2.10 -11.13
CA VAL A 57 9.05 -2.71 -11.40
C VAL A 57 9.50 -2.39 -12.83
N LEU A 58 8.55 -2.44 -13.79
CA LEU A 58 8.82 -2.10 -15.18
C LEU A 58 9.15 -0.61 -15.36
N LEU A 59 8.50 0.28 -14.61
CA LEU A 59 8.83 1.72 -14.59
C LEU A 59 10.24 2.00 -14.08
N ASP A 60 10.82 1.09 -13.32
CA ASP A 60 12.22 1.17 -12.84
C ASP A 60 13.20 0.45 -13.78
N TYR A 61 12.76 0.05 -14.98
CA TYR A 61 13.53 -0.70 -15.97
C TYR A 61 14.09 -2.03 -15.42
N GLN A 62 13.43 -2.59 -14.38
CA GLN A 62 13.81 -3.85 -13.74
C GLN A 62 12.97 -5.01 -14.28
N LYS A 63 13.50 -6.22 -14.14
CA LYS A 63 12.73 -7.45 -14.41
C LYS A 63 12.03 -7.91 -13.13
N PRO A 64 10.72 -8.21 -13.18
CA PRO A 64 10.01 -8.76 -12.03
C PRO A 64 10.62 -10.08 -11.56
N ASN A 65 10.73 -10.26 -10.25
CA ASN A 65 11.09 -11.55 -9.68
C ASN A 65 9.89 -12.50 -9.83
N LYS A 66 10.00 -13.47 -10.73
CA LYS A 66 8.91 -14.40 -11.03
C LYS A 66 8.45 -15.21 -9.82
N LYS A 67 9.38 -15.67 -8.97
CA LYS A 67 9.04 -16.43 -7.77
C LYS A 67 8.20 -15.59 -6.80
N TYR A 68 8.63 -14.36 -6.56
CA TYR A 68 7.91 -13.44 -5.68
C TYR A 68 6.55 -13.02 -6.24
N LEU A 69 6.44 -12.84 -7.55
CA LEU A 69 5.16 -12.56 -8.20
C LEU A 69 4.17 -13.73 -8.03
N GLU A 70 4.60 -14.97 -8.22
CA GLU A 70 3.76 -16.15 -8.01
C GLU A 70 3.32 -16.28 -6.54
N GLU A 71 4.22 -15.99 -5.60
CA GLU A 71 3.92 -15.94 -4.17
C GLU A 71 2.84 -14.88 -3.88
N LEU A 72 3.03 -13.65 -4.36
CA LEU A 72 2.05 -12.57 -4.20
C LEU A 72 0.68 -12.93 -4.79
N LEU A 73 0.64 -13.43 -6.03
CA LEU A 73 -0.60 -13.84 -6.67
C LEU A 73 -1.34 -14.91 -5.85
N THR A 74 -0.59 -15.81 -5.21
CA THR A 74 -1.14 -16.86 -4.36
C THR A 74 -1.73 -16.29 -3.07
N VAL A 75 -0.94 -15.49 -2.33
CA VAL A 75 -1.36 -14.86 -1.07
C VAL A 75 -2.58 -13.94 -1.27
N LEU A 76 -2.59 -13.20 -2.39
CA LEU A 76 -3.68 -12.30 -2.76
C LEU A 76 -4.93 -13.03 -3.29
N GLY A 77 -4.86 -14.34 -3.53
CA GLY A 77 -5.96 -15.12 -4.13
C GLY A 77 -6.28 -14.70 -5.57
N LEU A 78 -5.26 -14.24 -6.32
CA LEU A 78 -5.42 -13.70 -7.69
C LEU A 78 -4.85 -14.61 -8.78
N LYS A 79 -4.31 -15.78 -8.43
CA LYS A 79 -3.62 -16.67 -9.37
C LYS A 79 -4.47 -17.02 -10.59
N GLU A 80 -5.72 -17.43 -10.38
CA GLU A 80 -6.65 -17.78 -11.45
C GLU A 80 -7.18 -16.54 -12.21
N ARG A 81 -6.92 -15.35 -11.71
CA ARG A 81 -7.35 -14.07 -12.28
C ARG A 81 -6.21 -13.28 -12.92
N ARG A 82 -5.00 -13.84 -12.97
CA ARG A 82 -3.79 -13.14 -13.43
C ARG A 82 -3.91 -12.43 -14.78
N ASN A 83 -4.69 -13.01 -15.69
CA ASN A 83 -4.92 -12.50 -17.04
C ASN A 83 -6.21 -11.68 -17.20
N HIS A 84 -6.98 -11.47 -16.11
CA HIS A 84 -8.20 -10.67 -16.15
C HIS A 84 -7.88 -9.19 -16.19
N LEU A 85 -8.74 -8.42 -16.84
CA LEU A 85 -8.72 -6.95 -16.79
C LEU A 85 -9.46 -6.44 -15.52
N PRO A 86 -9.18 -5.22 -15.04
CA PRO A 86 -9.88 -4.65 -13.90
C PRO A 86 -11.40 -4.67 -13.99
N SER A 87 -11.96 -4.47 -15.20
CA SER A 87 -13.40 -4.50 -15.45
C SER A 87 -14.06 -5.88 -15.21
N GLN A 88 -13.27 -6.94 -15.12
CA GLN A 88 -13.72 -8.31 -14.88
C GLN A 88 -13.62 -8.73 -13.41
N LEU A 89 -13.23 -7.80 -12.53
CA LEU A 89 -12.95 -8.06 -11.12
C LEU A 89 -13.98 -7.38 -10.22
N SER A 90 -14.32 -8.02 -9.09
CA SER A 90 -15.03 -7.36 -8.00
C SER A 90 -14.18 -6.25 -7.36
N GLY A 91 -14.82 -5.31 -6.63
CA GLY A 91 -14.10 -4.25 -5.91
C GLY A 91 -13.02 -4.79 -4.96
N GLY A 92 -13.34 -5.84 -4.19
CA GLY A 92 -12.36 -6.50 -3.32
C GLY A 92 -11.19 -7.12 -4.08
N GLN A 93 -11.45 -7.71 -5.26
CA GLN A 93 -10.37 -8.24 -6.12
C GLN A 93 -9.52 -7.11 -6.69
N GLN A 94 -10.12 -6.00 -7.14
CA GLN A 94 -9.37 -4.83 -7.61
C GLN A 94 -8.48 -4.25 -6.50
N GLN A 95 -8.97 -4.18 -5.26
CA GLN A 95 -8.17 -3.73 -4.12
C GLN A 95 -7.00 -4.67 -3.85
N ARG A 96 -7.20 -5.99 -3.94
CA ARG A 96 -6.10 -6.95 -3.81
C ARG A 96 -5.04 -6.78 -4.91
N VAL A 97 -5.42 -6.42 -6.13
CA VAL A 97 -4.46 -6.05 -7.19
C VAL A 97 -3.68 -4.79 -6.83
N ALA A 98 -4.35 -3.75 -6.29
CA ALA A 98 -3.69 -2.52 -5.84
C ALA A 98 -2.69 -2.80 -4.70
N ILE A 99 -3.04 -3.71 -3.77
CA ILE A 99 -2.13 -4.18 -2.71
C ILE A 99 -0.93 -4.90 -3.32
N GLY A 100 -1.15 -5.82 -4.26
CA GLY A 100 -0.05 -6.53 -4.95
C GLY A 100 0.90 -5.58 -5.67
N ARG A 101 0.35 -4.57 -6.32
CA ARG A 101 1.13 -3.50 -6.97
C ARG A 101 1.96 -2.69 -5.96
N ALA A 102 1.43 -2.44 -4.77
CA ALA A 102 2.19 -1.76 -3.72
C ALA A 102 3.31 -2.64 -3.13
N LEU A 103 3.09 -3.95 -3.04
CA LEU A 103 4.02 -4.91 -2.44
C LEU A 103 5.15 -5.36 -3.36
N ILE A 104 4.96 -5.34 -4.69
CA ILE A 104 5.88 -5.99 -5.66
C ILE A 104 7.31 -5.44 -5.60
N THR A 105 7.47 -4.17 -5.24
CA THR A 105 8.79 -3.52 -5.09
C THR A 105 9.45 -3.80 -3.73
N ARG A 106 8.78 -4.52 -2.83
CA ARG A 106 9.20 -4.72 -1.44
C ARG A 106 9.55 -3.39 -0.75
N PRO A 107 8.61 -2.44 -0.71
CA PRO A 107 8.87 -1.10 -0.16
C PRO A 107 9.13 -1.18 1.35
N ALA A 108 9.89 -0.24 1.89
CA ALA A 108 10.05 -0.09 3.33
C ALA A 108 8.78 0.44 4.02
N LEU A 109 7.97 1.20 3.27
CA LEU A 109 6.76 1.84 3.77
C LEU A 109 5.60 1.67 2.79
N ILE A 110 4.43 1.29 3.28
CA ILE A 110 3.17 1.34 2.53
C ILE A 110 2.29 2.44 3.11
N LEU A 111 1.83 3.34 2.25
CA LEU A 111 0.85 4.37 2.56
C LEU A 111 -0.50 3.94 2.01
N ALA A 112 -1.48 3.71 2.87
CA ALA A 112 -2.83 3.29 2.51
C ALA A 112 -3.82 4.41 2.86
N ASP A 113 -4.47 4.97 1.84
CA ASP A 113 -5.45 6.04 1.99
C ASP A 113 -6.85 5.46 1.79
N GLU A 114 -7.60 5.32 2.89
CA GLU A 114 -8.93 4.71 2.94
C GLU A 114 -9.04 3.39 2.14
N PRO A 115 -8.17 2.40 2.37
CA PRO A 115 -8.03 1.24 1.48
C PRO A 115 -9.28 0.35 1.42
N THR A 116 -10.28 0.61 2.25
CA THR A 116 -11.51 -0.16 2.33
C THR A 116 -12.77 0.69 2.12
N GLY A 117 -12.62 1.99 1.83
CA GLY A 117 -13.73 2.92 1.75
C GLY A 117 -14.77 2.61 0.64
N ASN A 118 -14.40 1.83 -0.37
CA ASN A 118 -15.28 1.41 -1.46
C ASN A 118 -15.67 -0.09 -1.39
N LEU A 119 -15.49 -0.73 -0.23
CA LEU A 119 -15.73 -2.16 -0.05
C LEU A 119 -16.91 -2.40 0.90
N ASP A 120 -17.61 -3.51 0.70
CA ASP A 120 -18.56 -4.03 1.68
C ASP A 120 -17.84 -4.59 2.92
N THR A 121 -18.60 -4.93 3.95
CA THR A 121 -18.07 -5.36 5.25
C THR A 121 -17.23 -6.63 5.15
N GLN A 122 -17.63 -7.59 4.31
CA GLN A 122 -16.89 -8.84 4.15
C GLN A 122 -15.55 -8.60 3.47
N ASN A 123 -15.55 -7.93 2.32
CA ASN A 123 -14.32 -7.58 1.59
C ASN A 123 -13.40 -6.68 2.43
N THR A 124 -13.96 -5.77 3.24
CA THR A 124 -13.19 -4.96 4.19
C THR A 124 -12.39 -5.82 5.15
N SER A 125 -13.04 -6.77 5.81
CA SER A 125 -12.37 -7.67 6.78
C SER A 125 -11.25 -8.49 6.13
N GLU A 126 -11.50 -9.01 4.92
CA GLU A 126 -10.52 -9.78 4.16
C GLU A 126 -9.32 -8.94 3.75
N VAL A 127 -9.53 -7.70 3.29
CA VAL A 127 -8.45 -6.78 2.90
C VAL A 127 -7.61 -6.35 4.09
N ILE A 128 -8.21 -6.07 5.25
CA ILE A 128 -7.47 -5.73 6.47
C ILE A 128 -6.63 -6.91 6.96
N ALA A 129 -7.20 -8.12 6.97
CA ALA A 129 -6.47 -9.34 7.33
C ALA A 129 -5.26 -9.55 6.40
N LEU A 130 -5.46 -9.37 5.10
CA LEU A 130 -4.42 -9.49 4.09
C LEU A 130 -3.29 -8.46 4.28
N LEU A 131 -3.62 -7.20 4.58
CA LEU A 131 -2.62 -6.16 4.85
C LEU A 131 -1.79 -6.48 6.10
N LYS A 132 -2.43 -6.99 7.16
CA LYS A 132 -1.73 -7.44 8.37
C LYS A 132 -0.79 -8.61 8.09
N GLU A 133 -1.27 -9.61 7.36
CA GLU A 133 -0.46 -10.76 6.98
C GLU A 133 0.73 -10.34 6.12
N ALA A 134 0.52 -9.49 5.12
CA ALA A 134 1.58 -8.95 4.28
C ALA A 134 2.62 -8.14 5.09
N SER A 135 2.17 -7.31 6.03
CA SER A 135 3.07 -6.56 6.93
C SER A 135 3.98 -7.49 7.72
N ARG A 136 3.43 -8.60 8.26
CA ARG A 136 4.21 -9.58 9.03
C ARG A 136 5.15 -10.41 8.15
N LEU A 137 4.66 -10.92 7.01
CA LEU A 137 5.45 -11.76 6.10
C LEU A 137 6.63 -11.04 5.46
N TYR A 138 6.45 -9.77 5.16
CA TYR A 138 7.43 -8.97 4.41
C TYR A 138 8.11 -7.90 5.28
N GLU A 139 7.88 -7.92 6.60
CA GLU A 139 8.46 -6.98 7.58
C GLU A 139 8.28 -5.51 7.17
N GLN A 140 7.07 -5.16 6.69
CA GLN A 140 6.80 -3.83 6.15
C GLN A 140 6.02 -2.96 7.14
N THR A 141 6.37 -1.69 7.19
CA THR A 141 5.58 -0.68 7.91
C THR A 141 4.41 -0.22 7.04
N ILE A 142 3.18 -0.30 7.58
CA ILE A 142 1.98 0.22 6.93
C ILE A 142 1.48 1.42 7.71
N VAL A 143 1.33 2.56 7.05
CA VAL A 143 0.62 3.74 7.58
C VAL A 143 -0.70 3.84 6.85
N MET A 144 -1.80 3.69 7.59
CA MET A 144 -3.15 3.70 7.06
C MET A 144 -3.91 4.93 7.55
N ILE A 145 -4.58 5.63 6.64
CA ILE A 145 -5.56 6.66 6.96
C ILE A 145 -6.94 6.01 6.87
N THR A 146 -7.75 6.18 7.92
CA THR A 146 -9.13 5.68 7.94
C THR A 146 -10.01 6.52 8.86
N HIS A 147 -11.30 6.64 8.52
CA HIS A 147 -12.33 7.21 9.37
C HIS A 147 -13.05 6.14 10.21
N SER A 148 -12.78 4.87 9.99
CA SER A 148 -13.39 3.76 10.72
C SER A 148 -12.63 3.44 12.00
N GLN A 149 -13.28 3.64 13.15
CA GLN A 149 -12.71 3.30 14.46
C GLN A 149 -12.41 1.80 14.59
N SER A 150 -13.30 0.95 14.06
CA SER A 150 -13.10 -0.51 14.10
C SER A 150 -11.85 -0.95 13.33
N ILE A 151 -11.56 -0.31 12.20
CA ILE A 151 -10.34 -0.57 11.44
C ILE A 151 -9.12 0.00 12.17
N ALA A 152 -9.21 1.23 12.71
CA ALA A 152 -8.12 1.83 13.46
C ALA A 152 -7.67 0.97 14.64
N GLN A 153 -8.62 0.39 15.39
CA GLN A 153 -8.35 -0.53 16.50
C GLN A 153 -7.61 -1.81 16.10
N THR A 154 -7.55 -2.12 14.81
CA THR A 154 -6.78 -3.28 14.33
C THR A 154 -5.30 -3.00 14.12
N ALA A 155 -4.87 -1.74 14.21
CA ALA A 155 -3.47 -1.33 14.05
C ALA A 155 -2.66 -1.51 15.35
N ASP A 156 -1.34 -1.63 15.22
CA ASP A 156 -0.44 -1.72 16.38
C ASP A 156 -0.34 -0.37 17.12
N ARG A 157 -0.58 0.76 16.44
CA ARG A 157 -0.52 2.11 16.98
C ARG A 157 -1.52 3.02 16.28
N ILE A 158 -2.18 3.89 17.07
CA ILE A 158 -3.17 4.84 16.56
C ILE A 158 -2.67 6.27 16.81
N LEU A 159 -2.67 7.06 15.73
CA LEU A 159 -2.46 8.51 15.78
C LEU A 159 -3.75 9.20 15.32
N GLN A 160 -4.32 10.04 16.17
CA GLN A 160 -5.46 10.87 15.79
C GLN A 160 -4.99 12.26 15.36
N VAL A 161 -5.52 12.73 14.24
CA VAL A 161 -5.26 14.09 13.77
C VAL A 161 -6.55 14.90 13.86
N SER A 162 -6.52 15.99 14.64
CA SER A 162 -7.64 16.92 14.79
C SER A 162 -7.11 18.34 14.80
N ASP A 163 -7.68 19.21 13.95
CA ASP A 163 -7.32 20.63 13.83
C ASP A 163 -5.81 20.87 13.66
N GLY A 164 -5.13 19.99 12.94
CA GLY A 164 -3.67 20.07 12.70
C GLY A 164 -2.81 19.58 13.87
N VAL A 165 -3.42 19.10 14.95
CA VAL A 165 -2.73 18.51 16.10
C VAL A 165 -2.75 17.01 16.01
N VAL A 166 -1.60 16.37 16.24
CA VAL A 166 -1.45 14.92 16.30
C VAL A 166 -1.46 14.46 17.74
N THR A 167 -2.41 13.59 18.09
CA THR A 167 -2.48 12.93 19.40
C THR A 167 -2.14 11.46 19.24
N ASP A 168 -1.20 10.98 20.03
CA ASP A 168 -0.77 9.58 20.05
C ASP A 168 -1.52 8.81 21.15
N PHE A 169 -2.31 7.84 20.77
CA PHE A 169 -3.02 6.94 21.70
C PHE A 169 -2.18 5.72 22.12
N GLY A 170 -0.91 5.68 21.70
CA GLY A 170 0.01 4.62 22.04
C GLY A 170 -0.24 3.32 21.24
N ARG A 171 0.36 2.24 21.73
CA ARG A 171 0.17 0.90 21.15
C ARG A 171 -1.16 0.32 21.60
N CYS A 172 -1.95 -0.19 20.64
CA CYS A 172 -3.07 -1.05 20.97
C CYS A 172 -2.47 -2.32 21.58
N ARG A 173 -2.76 -2.58 22.87
CA ARG A 173 -2.36 -3.85 23.50
C ARG A 173 -3.20 -4.98 22.88
N GLU A 174 -2.53 -6.07 22.54
CA GLU A 174 -3.16 -7.37 22.25
C GLU A 174 -4.02 -7.84 23.41
#